data_08e6c72caafb17a63b4bde5f0278fd39
#
_entry.id   08e6c72caafb17a63b4bde5f0278fd39
#
_cell.length_a   1.000
_cell.length_b   1.000
_cell.length_c   1.000
_cell.angle_alpha   90.00
_cell.angle_beta   90.00
_cell.angle_gamma   90.00
#
_symmetry.space_group_name_H-M   'P 1'
#
loop_
_entity.id
_entity.type
_entity.pdbx_description
1 polymer ?
#
loop_
_entity_poly.entity_id
_entity_poly.type
_entity_poly.pdbx_seq_one_letter_code
_entity_poly.pdbx_strand_id
1 'polypeptide(L)'
;IHDLKEAMCVRLTGTLHEEERAPHGRELRISHVEILSSPAEPLPLAIDKWKLNTSLEAKLNYRPIALRNVQERAKFKIQEALVRAFRDYLYEKGFTEIHTPKIGARGAEGGANLFKLSYFHKPAVLAQSPQFYKQMMVGVFDRVFETGPVFRAEKHNTKRHLNEYTSLDFEM
;
A
#
# COMPACT_ATOMS: atom_id res chain seq x y z
N ILE A 1 31.38 -10.54 -14.87
CA ILE A 1 30.11 -11.02 -14.23
C ILE A 1 30.39 -11.67 -12.87
N HIS A 2 31.60 -12.23 -12.63
CA HIS A 2 31.93 -12.90 -11.35
C HIS A 2 31.90 -12.00 -10.11
N ASP A 3 31.99 -10.68 -10.26
CA ASP A 3 32.03 -9.73 -9.15
C ASP A 3 30.67 -9.11 -8.79
N LEU A 4 29.60 -9.49 -9.52
CA LEU A 4 28.25 -9.00 -9.25
C LEU A 4 27.66 -9.71 -8.04
N LYS A 5 27.14 -8.90 -7.10
CA LYS A 5 26.45 -9.37 -5.88
C LYS A 5 24.99 -8.92 -5.88
N GLU A 6 24.19 -9.62 -5.11
CA GLU A 6 22.79 -9.25 -4.91
C GLU A 6 22.67 -7.80 -4.39
N ALA A 7 21.67 -7.09 -4.89
CA ALA A 7 21.38 -5.69 -4.58
C ALA A 7 22.42 -4.66 -5.06
N MET A 8 23.40 -5.01 -5.87
CA MET A 8 24.18 -4.01 -6.59
C MET A 8 23.29 -3.24 -7.56
N CYS A 9 23.55 -1.94 -7.69
CA CYS A 9 22.99 -1.13 -8.77
C CYS A 9 24.01 -1.06 -9.91
N VAL A 10 23.60 -1.46 -11.10
CA VAL A 10 24.50 -1.54 -12.27
C VAL A 10 23.90 -0.84 -13.47
N ARG A 11 24.78 -0.29 -14.33
CA ARG A 11 24.43 0.14 -15.68
C ARG A 11 24.93 -0.91 -16.68
N LEU A 12 24.01 -1.41 -17.49
CA LEU A 12 24.33 -2.40 -18.52
C LEU A 12 24.31 -1.73 -19.89
N THR A 13 25.32 -2.00 -20.69
CA THR A 13 25.37 -1.63 -22.11
C THR A 13 25.44 -2.91 -22.94
N GLY A 14 24.70 -2.96 -24.06
CA GLY A 14 24.66 -4.15 -24.89
C GLY A 14 23.78 -3.97 -26.12
N THR A 15 23.60 -5.06 -26.86
CA THR A 15 22.74 -5.12 -28.04
C THR A 15 21.48 -5.89 -27.74
N LEU A 16 20.34 -5.35 -28.11
CA LEU A 16 19.04 -6.00 -27.96
C LEU A 16 18.86 -7.01 -29.10
N HIS A 17 18.53 -8.25 -28.74
CA HIS A 17 18.24 -9.34 -29.68
C HIS A 17 16.82 -9.86 -29.47
N GLU A 18 16.18 -10.28 -30.54
CA GLU A 18 14.93 -11.04 -30.47
C GLU A 18 15.21 -12.46 -30.01
N GLU A 19 14.50 -12.90 -28.97
CA GLU A 19 14.61 -14.25 -28.40
C GLU A 19 13.24 -14.67 -27.84
N GLU A 20 12.60 -15.62 -28.49
CA GLU A 20 11.24 -16.06 -28.12
C GLU A 20 11.12 -16.60 -26.70
N ARG A 21 12.20 -17.16 -26.14
CA ARG A 21 12.24 -17.70 -24.79
C ARG A 21 12.45 -16.65 -23.71
N ALA A 22 12.86 -15.45 -24.11
CA ALA A 22 13.11 -14.36 -23.17
C ALA A 22 11.80 -13.66 -22.78
N PRO A 23 11.71 -13.11 -21.58
CA PRO A 23 10.57 -12.25 -21.20
C PRO A 23 10.38 -11.13 -22.23
N HIS A 24 9.16 -10.96 -22.70
CA HIS A 24 8.79 -9.99 -23.75
C HIS A 24 9.44 -10.26 -25.13
N GLY A 25 9.92 -11.48 -25.38
CA GLY A 25 10.49 -11.87 -26.66
C GLY A 25 11.84 -11.24 -26.98
N ARG A 26 12.57 -10.70 -26.00
CA ARG A 26 13.83 -9.99 -26.20
C ARG A 26 14.83 -10.23 -25.09
N GLU A 27 16.10 -10.31 -25.45
CA GLU A 27 17.23 -10.36 -24.52
C GLU A 27 18.24 -9.25 -24.78
N LEU A 28 18.97 -8.83 -23.76
CA LEU A 28 20.08 -7.91 -23.86
C LEU A 28 21.40 -8.69 -23.81
N ARG A 29 22.16 -8.73 -24.92
CA ARG A 29 23.53 -9.24 -24.94
C ARG A 29 24.47 -8.17 -24.42
N ILE A 30 24.91 -8.36 -23.18
CA ILE A 30 25.67 -7.37 -22.43
C ILE A 30 27.11 -7.34 -22.96
N SER A 31 27.57 -6.14 -23.36
CA SER A 31 28.96 -5.88 -23.73
C SER A 31 29.75 -5.17 -22.63
N HIS A 32 29.08 -4.40 -21.75
CA HIS A 32 29.72 -3.68 -20.67
C HIS A 32 28.81 -3.60 -19.42
N VAL A 33 29.45 -3.72 -18.25
CA VAL A 33 28.79 -3.61 -16.94
C VAL A 33 29.54 -2.57 -16.12
N GLU A 34 28.84 -1.53 -15.70
CA GLU A 34 29.34 -0.51 -14.77
C GLU A 34 28.64 -0.67 -13.43
N ILE A 35 29.37 -0.83 -12.34
CA ILE A 35 28.81 -0.90 -10.98
C ILE A 35 28.63 0.52 -10.48
N LEU A 36 27.37 0.94 -10.28
CA LEU A 36 27.01 2.27 -9.79
C LEU A 36 27.03 2.32 -8.26
N SER A 37 26.61 1.26 -7.60
CA SER A 37 26.70 1.13 -6.15
C SER A 37 26.70 -0.35 -5.73
N SER A 38 27.30 -0.62 -4.58
CA SER A 38 27.35 -1.94 -3.96
C SER A 38 26.86 -1.84 -2.52
N PRO A 39 26.11 -2.82 -2.00
CA PRO A 39 25.78 -2.86 -0.59
C PRO A 39 27.05 -3.06 0.25
N ALA A 40 27.14 -2.34 1.37
CA ALA A 40 28.27 -2.46 2.29
C ALA A 40 28.29 -3.83 2.97
N GLU A 41 27.11 -4.37 3.27
CA GLU A 41 26.92 -5.66 3.94
C GLU A 41 25.97 -6.54 3.13
N PRO A 42 26.04 -7.87 3.26
CA PRO A 42 25.05 -8.78 2.65
C PRO A 42 23.63 -8.43 3.10
N LEU A 43 22.65 -8.63 2.22
CA LEU A 43 21.26 -8.42 2.58
C LEU A 43 20.83 -9.39 3.68
N PRO A 44 20.11 -8.90 4.71
CA PRO A 44 19.60 -9.75 5.79
C PRO A 44 18.49 -10.71 5.36
N LEU A 45 17.93 -10.53 4.16
CA LEU A 45 16.89 -11.36 3.55
C LEU A 45 17.24 -11.66 2.10
N ALA A 46 17.11 -12.92 1.70
CA ALA A 46 17.26 -13.35 0.31
C ALA A 46 16.00 -12.96 -0.49
N ILE A 47 16.03 -11.78 -1.11
CA ILE A 47 14.86 -11.17 -1.79
C ILE A 47 14.64 -11.72 -3.21
N ASP A 48 15.60 -12.43 -3.78
CA ASP A 48 15.58 -13.02 -5.11
C ASP A 48 14.59 -14.19 -5.25
N LYS A 49 14.22 -14.81 -4.13
CA LYS A 49 13.28 -15.93 -4.12
C LYS A 49 11.86 -15.47 -4.44
N TRP A 50 11.10 -16.32 -5.14
CA TRP A 50 9.69 -16.05 -5.42
C TRP A 50 8.90 -15.70 -4.14
N LYS A 51 9.14 -16.45 -3.07
CA LYS A 51 8.51 -16.23 -1.75
C LYS A 51 9.57 -16.04 -0.68
N LEU A 52 9.43 -15.00 0.13
CA LEU A 52 10.24 -14.83 1.33
C LEU A 52 9.81 -15.85 2.39
N ASN A 53 10.66 -16.85 2.62
CA ASN A 53 10.42 -17.87 3.64
C ASN A 53 10.99 -17.41 5.00
N THR A 54 10.36 -16.40 5.59
CA THR A 54 10.76 -15.80 6.87
C THR A 54 9.53 -15.38 7.68
N SER A 55 9.71 -15.10 8.98
CA SER A 55 8.63 -14.68 9.87
C SER A 55 8.08 -13.29 9.48
N LEU A 56 6.85 -13.00 9.92
CA LEU A 56 6.26 -11.67 9.75
C LEU A 56 7.10 -10.60 10.46
N GLU A 57 7.59 -10.90 11.65
CA GLU A 57 8.45 -10.00 12.44
C GLU A 57 9.70 -9.61 11.65
N ALA A 58 10.42 -10.59 11.09
CA ALA A 58 11.60 -10.31 10.26
C ALA A 58 11.26 -9.47 9.03
N LYS A 59 10.11 -9.73 8.37
CA LYS A 59 9.64 -8.91 7.24
C LYS A 59 9.34 -7.47 7.65
N LEU A 60 8.82 -7.24 8.85
CA LEU A 60 8.51 -5.91 9.36
C LEU A 60 9.79 -5.17 9.79
N ASN A 61 10.70 -5.85 10.49
CA ASN A 61 11.97 -5.27 10.93
C ASN A 61 12.86 -4.86 9.74
N TYR A 62 12.86 -5.65 8.67
CA TYR A 62 13.61 -5.38 7.45
C TYR A 62 12.70 -4.93 6.30
N ARG A 63 11.61 -4.21 6.61
CA ARG A 63 10.56 -3.85 5.65
C ARG A 63 11.06 -3.20 4.35
N PRO A 64 12.00 -2.24 4.34
CA PRO A 64 12.51 -1.64 3.11
C PRO A 64 13.19 -2.66 2.18
N ILE A 65 13.77 -3.72 2.74
CA ILE A 65 14.41 -4.80 1.99
C ILE A 65 13.38 -5.85 1.59
N ALA A 66 12.53 -6.30 2.52
CA ALA A 66 11.48 -7.29 2.27
C ALA A 66 10.54 -6.87 1.13
N LEU A 67 10.17 -5.58 1.06
CA LEU A 67 9.30 -5.05 0.01
C LEU A 67 9.93 -5.01 -1.39
N ARG A 68 11.22 -5.26 -1.53
CA ARG A 68 11.87 -5.45 -2.83
C ARG A 68 11.56 -6.81 -3.45
N ASN A 69 11.13 -7.79 -2.63
CA ASN A 69 10.66 -9.08 -3.13
C ASN A 69 9.36 -8.92 -3.94
N VAL A 70 9.26 -9.70 -5.02
CA VAL A 70 8.15 -9.61 -5.99
C VAL A 70 6.79 -9.85 -5.33
N GLN A 71 6.65 -10.87 -4.49
CA GLN A 71 5.39 -11.17 -3.81
C GLN A 71 5.03 -10.15 -2.73
N GLU A 72 6.02 -9.67 -1.98
CA GLU A 72 5.76 -8.69 -0.92
C GLU A 72 5.29 -7.35 -1.49
N ARG A 73 5.90 -6.88 -2.58
CA ARG A 73 5.46 -5.63 -3.26
C ARG A 73 4.16 -5.78 -4.03
N ALA A 74 3.82 -7.00 -4.50
CA ALA A 74 2.60 -7.27 -5.27
C ALA A 74 1.33 -6.87 -4.50
N LYS A 75 1.33 -6.97 -3.17
CA LYS A 75 0.22 -6.54 -2.30
C LYS A 75 -0.14 -5.08 -2.53
N PHE A 76 0.86 -4.21 -2.65
CA PHE A 76 0.65 -2.78 -2.91
C PHE A 76 0.21 -2.50 -4.33
N LYS A 77 0.65 -3.31 -5.30
CA LYS A 77 0.16 -3.22 -6.69
C LYS A 77 -1.30 -3.63 -6.81
N ILE A 78 -1.72 -4.64 -6.05
CA ILE A 78 -3.14 -5.03 -5.98
C ILE A 78 -3.95 -3.92 -5.31
N GLN A 79 -3.47 -3.34 -4.20
CA GLN A 79 -4.13 -2.23 -3.52
C GLN A 79 -4.28 -1.01 -4.46
N GLU A 80 -3.21 -0.64 -5.18
CA GLU A 80 -3.24 0.43 -6.19
C GLU A 80 -4.34 0.17 -7.23
N ALA A 81 -4.37 -1.04 -7.81
CA ALA A 81 -5.34 -1.41 -8.84
C ALA A 81 -6.78 -1.37 -8.32
N LEU A 82 -7.03 -1.87 -7.10
CA LEU A 82 -8.36 -1.84 -6.47
C LEU A 82 -8.84 -0.41 -6.22
N VAL A 83 -7.98 0.44 -5.66
CA VAL A 83 -8.31 1.85 -5.39
C VAL A 83 -8.59 2.60 -6.69
N ARG A 84 -7.77 2.38 -7.73
CA ARG A 84 -7.99 2.98 -9.05
C ARG A 84 -9.33 2.56 -9.64
N ALA A 85 -9.59 1.25 -9.71
CA ALA A 85 -10.83 0.73 -10.27
C ALA A 85 -12.08 1.24 -9.52
N PHE A 86 -12.01 1.35 -8.20
CA PHE A 86 -13.08 1.92 -7.38
C PHE A 86 -13.34 3.39 -7.73
N ARG A 87 -12.28 4.21 -7.82
CA ARG A 87 -12.41 5.61 -8.20
C ARG A 87 -12.96 5.79 -9.61
N ASP A 88 -12.37 5.09 -10.60
CA ASP A 88 -12.77 5.19 -12.00
C ASP A 88 -14.24 4.84 -12.16
N TYR A 89 -14.70 3.75 -11.53
CA TYR A 89 -16.10 3.33 -11.56
C TYR A 89 -17.04 4.37 -10.93
N LEU A 90 -16.70 4.93 -9.78
CA LEU A 90 -17.57 5.89 -9.09
C LEU A 90 -17.60 7.25 -9.80
N TYR A 91 -16.49 7.70 -10.37
CA TYR A 91 -16.47 8.89 -11.23
C TYR A 91 -17.35 8.70 -12.46
N GLU A 92 -17.28 7.54 -13.12
CA GLU A 92 -18.16 7.20 -14.25
C GLU A 92 -19.65 7.23 -13.85
N LYS A 93 -19.98 6.86 -12.61
CA LYS A 93 -21.35 6.89 -12.06
C LYS A 93 -21.77 8.26 -11.51
N GLY A 94 -20.97 9.29 -11.68
CA GLY A 94 -21.28 10.65 -11.26
C GLY A 94 -21.15 10.92 -9.76
N PHE A 95 -20.33 10.12 -9.06
CA PHE A 95 -20.01 10.37 -7.66
C PHE A 95 -18.95 11.46 -7.53
N THR A 96 -19.04 12.26 -6.47
CA THR A 96 -18.03 13.25 -6.09
C THR A 96 -17.10 12.66 -5.03
N GLU A 97 -15.78 12.69 -5.24
CA GLU A 97 -14.81 12.30 -4.21
C GLU A 97 -14.72 13.37 -3.14
N ILE A 98 -14.85 12.97 -1.89
CA ILE A 98 -14.72 13.85 -0.72
C ILE A 98 -13.55 13.38 0.15
N HIS A 99 -12.97 14.29 0.92
CA HIS A 99 -11.92 14.02 1.90
C HIS A 99 -12.34 14.56 3.25
N THR A 100 -12.50 13.67 4.23
CA THR A 100 -13.07 13.99 5.51
C THR A 100 -12.04 14.00 6.63
N PRO A 101 -12.23 14.83 7.68
CA PRO A 101 -11.40 14.82 8.87
C PRO A 101 -11.35 13.44 9.55
N LYS A 102 -10.19 13.06 10.05
CA LYS A 102 -9.98 11.77 10.74
C LYS A 102 -9.87 11.92 12.26
N ILE A 103 -9.89 13.13 12.77
CA ILE A 103 -9.97 13.43 14.20
C ILE A 103 -11.32 14.10 14.45
N GLY A 104 -12.14 13.51 15.30
CA GLY A 104 -13.48 13.98 15.60
C GLY A 104 -13.75 14.04 17.12
N ALA A 105 -14.82 14.75 17.51
CA ALA A 105 -15.23 14.83 18.91
C ALA A 105 -15.90 13.55 19.43
N ARG A 106 -16.43 12.72 18.54
CA ARG A 106 -17.13 11.46 18.87
C ARG A 106 -17.07 10.45 17.72
N GLY A 107 -17.27 9.17 18.03
CA GLY A 107 -17.37 8.11 17.03
C GLY A 107 -18.65 8.20 16.20
N ALA A 108 -18.55 7.77 14.96
CA ALA A 108 -19.67 7.75 14.02
C ALA A 108 -20.55 6.50 14.18
N GLU A 109 -19.99 5.40 14.67
CA GLU A 109 -20.69 4.14 14.85
C GLU A 109 -20.83 3.83 16.35
N GLY A 110 -22.06 3.50 16.79
CA GLY A 110 -22.31 3.12 18.18
C GLY A 110 -21.70 1.75 18.51
N GLY A 111 -21.11 1.63 19.72
CA GLY A 111 -20.66 0.36 20.28
C GLY A 111 -19.30 -0.15 19.84
N ALA A 112 -18.66 0.43 18.85
CA ALA A 112 -17.32 0.03 18.45
C ALA A 112 -16.22 0.64 19.31
N ASN A 113 -15.11 -0.08 19.47
CA ASN A 113 -13.96 0.40 20.22
C ASN A 113 -13.29 1.56 19.48
N LEU A 114 -13.15 2.69 20.18
CA LEU A 114 -12.57 3.93 19.66
C LEU A 114 -11.14 4.12 20.14
N PHE A 115 -10.26 4.55 19.26
CA PHE A 115 -9.01 5.17 19.66
C PHE A 115 -9.30 6.59 20.18
N LYS A 116 -9.12 6.76 21.49
CA LYS A 116 -9.29 8.04 22.18
C LYS A 116 -7.96 8.77 22.28
N LEU A 117 -7.97 10.08 22.08
CA LEU A 117 -6.79 10.93 22.17
C LEU A 117 -7.11 12.26 22.84
N SER A 118 -6.09 12.95 23.31
CA SER A 118 -6.22 14.34 23.77
C SER A 118 -5.84 15.27 22.63
N TYR A 119 -6.75 16.17 22.28
CA TYR A 119 -6.57 17.15 21.22
C TYR A 119 -6.70 18.55 21.81
N PHE A 120 -5.57 19.24 22.02
CA PHE A 120 -5.52 20.55 22.69
C PHE A 120 -6.34 20.56 23.99
N HIS A 121 -6.08 19.62 24.89
CA HIS A 121 -6.75 19.41 26.18
C HIS A 121 -8.25 19.04 26.10
N LYS A 122 -8.79 18.77 24.92
CA LYS A 122 -10.14 18.25 24.73
C LYS A 122 -10.09 16.77 24.33
N PRO A 123 -11.08 15.96 24.74
CA PRO A 123 -11.16 14.58 24.28
C PRO A 123 -11.49 14.54 22.78
N ALA A 124 -10.82 13.68 22.05
CA ALA A 124 -11.09 13.39 20.64
C ALA A 124 -10.97 11.90 20.37
N VAL A 125 -11.40 11.49 19.18
CA VAL A 125 -11.33 10.09 18.72
C VAL A 125 -10.86 10.06 17.26
N LEU A 126 -10.25 8.94 16.87
CA LEU A 126 -9.98 8.65 15.48
C LEU A 126 -11.24 8.13 14.78
N ALA A 127 -11.44 8.55 13.54
CA ALA A 127 -12.61 8.21 12.74
C ALA A 127 -12.66 6.72 12.39
N GLN A 128 -13.79 6.08 12.70
CA GLN A 128 -14.06 4.67 12.34
C GLN A 128 -14.57 4.53 10.91
N SER A 129 -15.24 5.55 10.41
CA SER A 129 -15.73 5.70 9.05
C SER A 129 -16.00 7.19 8.79
N PRO A 130 -16.18 7.63 7.54
CA PRO A 130 -16.57 9.01 7.21
C PRO A 130 -18.09 9.26 7.38
N GLN A 131 -18.83 8.44 8.13
CA GLN A 131 -20.29 8.38 8.15
C GLN A 131 -20.97 9.74 8.32
N PHE A 132 -20.57 10.54 9.30
CA PHE A 132 -21.19 11.86 9.51
C PHE A 132 -21.02 12.78 8.31
N TYR A 133 -19.83 12.78 7.73
CA TYR A 133 -19.50 13.66 6.61
C TYR A 133 -20.14 13.20 5.31
N LYS A 134 -20.11 11.90 5.01
CA LYS A 134 -20.72 11.39 3.78
C LYS A 134 -22.24 11.58 3.77
N GLN A 135 -22.94 11.40 4.92
CA GLN A 135 -24.36 11.71 5.05
C GLN A 135 -24.66 13.19 4.82
N MET A 136 -23.84 14.08 5.39
CA MET A 136 -23.96 15.52 5.17
C MET A 136 -23.73 15.87 3.70
N MET A 137 -22.71 15.30 3.08
CA MET A 137 -22.30 15.63 1.72
C MET A 137 -23.22 15.04 0.65
N VAL A 138 -23.96 13.97 0.94
CA VAL A 138 -25.05 13.49 0.08
C VAL A 138 -26.12 14.55 -0.09
N GLY A 139 -26.45 15.30 0.96
CA GLY A 139 -27.36 16.45 0.87
C GLY A 139 -26.87 17.61 0.00
N VAL A 140 -25.61 17.59 -0.43
CA VAL A 140 -24.97 18.60 -1.28
C VAL A 140 -24.74 18.11 -2.70
N PHE A 141 -24.25 16.86 -2.85
CA PHE A 141 -23.79 16.29 -4.14
C PHE A 141 -24.59 15.07 -4.61
N ASP A 142 -25.63 14.64 -3.86
CA ASP A 142 -26.44 13.43 -4.10
C ASP A 142 -25.65 12.11 -4.00
N ARG A 143 -24.42 12.08 -4.50
CA ARG A 143 -23.55 10.90 -4.56
C ARG A 143 -22.13 11.28 -4.19
N VAL A 144 -21.59 10.63 -3.16
CA VAL A 144 -20.23 10.92 -2.69
C VAL A 144 -19.47 9.64 -2.39
N PHE A 145 -18.15 9.71 -2.46
CA PHE A 145 -17.29 8.64 -2.03
C PHE A 145 -15.99 9.16 -1.42
N GLU A 146 -15.35 8.32 -0.62
CA GLU A 146 -14.03 8.59 -0.06
C GLU A 146 -13.16 7.34 -0.11
N THR A 147 -11.88 7.54 -0.41
CA THR A 147 -10.83 6.55 -0.18
C THR A 147 -9.88 7.12 0.85
N GLY A 148 -9.85 6.53 2.05
CA GLY A 148 -9.03 7.08 3.13
C GLY A 148 -8.85 6.15 4.32
N PRO A 149 -7.96 6.50 5.27
CA PRO A 149 -7.73 5.70 6.46
C PRO A 149 -8.94 5.77 7.40
N VAL A 150 -9.23 4.63 8.03
CA VAL A 150 -10.19 4.50 9.12
C VAL A 150 -9.56 3.67 10.25
N PHE A 151 -10.05 3.86 11.47
CA PHE A 151 -9.44 3.37 12.69
C PHE A 151 -10.45 2.64 13.56
N ARG A 152 -10.15 1.39 13.90
CA ARG A 152 -10.98 0.58 14.79
C ARG A 152 -10.13 0.00 15.89
N ALA A 153 -10.39 0.33 17.16
CA ALA A 153 -9.64 -0.17 18.31
C ALA A 153 -10.02 -1.62 18.64
N GLU A 154 -9.90 -2.51 17.65
CA GLU A 154 -10.21 -3.92 17.80
C GLU A 154 -9.19 -4.60 18.72
N LYS A 155 -9.70 -5.36 19.70
CA LYS A 155 -8.86 -6.12 20.63
C LYS A 155 -8.38 -7.47 20.07
N HIS A 156 -8.82 -7.82 18.85
CA HIS A 156 -8.52 -9.09 18.23
C HIS A 156 -7.30 -8.98 17.31
N ASN A 157 -6.32 -9.85 17.51
CA ASN A 157 -5.17 -9.98 16.62
C ASN A 157 -5.42 -11.12 15.63
N THR A 158 -6.17 -10.84 14.57
CA THR A 158 -6.45 -11.80 13.50
C THR A 158 -6.13 -11.21 12.14
N LYS A 159 -6.03 -12.06 11.13
CA LYS A 159 -5.78 -11.62 9.74
C LYS A 159 -6.91 -10.76 9.14
N ARG A 160 -8.09 -10.73 9.79
CA ARG A 160 -9.28 -10.00 9.31
C ARG A 160 -9.57 -8.72 10.10
N HIS A 161 -8.94 -8.53 11.25
CA HIS A 161 -9.15 -7.37 12.11
C HIS A 161 -7.88 -6.51 12.11
N LEU A 162 -7.97 -5.37 11.47
CA LEU A 162 -6.92 -4.36 11.42
C LEU A 162 -7.38 -3.15 12.21
N ASN A 163 -6.47 -2.55 12.97
CA ASN A 163 -6.76 -1.34 13.74
C ASN A 163 -6.74 -0.08 12.86
N GLU A 164 -6.06 -0.15 11.73
CA GLU A 164 -6.03 0.90 10.72
C GLU A 164 -6.04 0.25 9.33
N TYR A 165 -6.89 0.74 8.43
CA TYR A 165 -6.91 0.28 7.04
C TYR A 165 -7.48 1.37 6.13
N THR A 166 -7.21 1.25 4.82
CA THR A 166 -7.80 2.11 3.81
C THR A 166 -9.22 1.64 3.52
N SER A 167 -10.21 2.47 3.85
CA SER A 167 -11.62 2.24 3.51
C SER A 167 -11.90 2.71 2.08
N LEU A 168 -12.76 1.98 1.41
CA LEU A 168 -13.42 2.33 0.16
C LEU A 168 -14.90 2.56 0.48
N ASP A 169 -15.30 3.80 0.64
CA ASP A 169 -16.57 4.20 1.20
C ASP A 169 -17.37 5.02 0.20
N PHE A 170 -18.67 4.80 0.09
CA PHE A 170 -19.55 5.62 -0.75
C PHE A 170 -20.92 5.75 -0.11
N GLU A 171 -21.68 6.77 -0.53
CA GLU A 171 -23.02 7.06 -0.05
C GLU A 171 -23.85 7.74 -1.14
N MET A 172 -25.16 7.43 -1.19
CA MET A 172 -26.12 8.07 -2.08
C MET A 172 -27.54 7.98 -1.53
#